data_52caab8e6e1f94bfa3d68e44424cf16f
#
_entry.id   52caab8e6e1f94bfa3d68e44424cf16f
#
_cell.length_a   1.000
_cell.length_b   1.000
_cell.length_c   1.000
_cell.angle_alpha   90.00
_cell.angle_beta   90.00
_cell.angle_gamma   90.00
#
_symmetry.space_group_name_H-M   'P 1'
#
loop_
_entity.id
_entity.type
_entity.pdbx_description
1 polymer ?
#
loop_
_entity_poly.entity_id
_entity_poly.type
_entity_poly.pdbx_seq_one_letter_code
_entity_poly.pdbx_strand_id
1 'polypeptide(L)'
;MTKPPSRRLPMLAMLPILIGGLALDGGPTLARPGADGALFGQPVIRTLTLPADMRPQSATYTPSGRILLTYAKPGESDPRQINLAIMDDDGSHIRPIFSGTIPARPKDNGIRYMVFADNKRIFLGDFVIECPTSLDDCTQAQLVPVTYPPQVADGAHIWHRWSEMVVAPDNRHIAWTTLLANYSAAVLTGELTRGPDGYVVTRPQIISSSDPFRPDPAHADGVIPSPIRGGEVKQFVHGGSALSLVGAVKRDLPDSVVMDLASGKVTPITDTPGYTETTIFSPDERLGMVMTTRFSQTDPAILGLMPRPYPDSLNMGLSMFAYTYAVTGVRTARPGNVGPALIDIARSQREDGYQGANLSSQADWVFHSPMSWHPDSRRATWIEGLRGSETKRVQIVTLPGYKAGPAVAPRAVPDNLSYGDSDLSTLPALAGKSQNIDVKVYGRRSGHIQYRRTSGAIEKIYVDFSDDGKQVYSGRETTQINMRGQSSYQADIRLTGPRPGIMKLQMTFGPLGGPKPAAIDFTPQADGQPHSRGFAEYGGQRLSVDRLAP
;
A
#
# COMPACT_ATOMS: atom_id res chain seq x y z
N MET A 1 -38.41 72.53 -49.39
CA MET A 1 -37.57 72.48 -48.22
C MET A 1 -37.83 71.07 -47.60
N THR A 2 -37.17 70.09 -48.13
CA THR A 2 -37.41 68.72 -47.91
C THR A 2 -36.25 68.08 -47.12
N LYS A 3 -36.55 67.43 -45.97
CA LYS A 3 -35.65 66.70 -45.15
C LYS A 3 -35.28 65.34 -45.82
N PRO A 4 -34.02 64.93 -45.84
CA PRO A 4 -33.65 63.59 -46.34
C PRO A 4 -33.90 62.50 -45.30
N PRO A 5 -34.09 61.24 -45.72
CA PRO A 5 -34.45 60.12 -44.86
C PRO A 5 -33.24 59.54 -44.10
N SER A 6 -33.49 59.22 -42.86
CA SER A 6 -32.53 58.54 -41.96
C SER A 6 -32.33 57.06 -42.38
N ARG A 7 -31.08 56.70 -42.70
CA ARG A 7 -30.64 55.33 -42.87
C ARG A 7 -30.48 54.69 -41.47
N ARG A 8 -31.22 53.65 -41.16
CA ARG A 8 -31.01 52.78 -40.03
C ARG A 8 -29.85 51.83 -40.36
N LEU A 9 -28.77 51.86 -39.60
CA LEU A 9 -27.73 50.81 -39.54
C LEU A 9 -28.27 49.65 -38.68
N PRO A 10 -27.96 48.38 -39.02
CA PRO A 10 -28.32 47.26 -38.18
C PRO A 10 -27.43 47.21 -36.92
N MET A 11 -28.08 47.06 -35.80
CA MET A 11 -27.49 46.81 -34.49
C MET A 11 -26.74 45.47 -34.50
N LEU A 12 -25.41 45.52 -34.53
CA LEU A 12 -24.57 44.34 -34.25
C LEU A 12 -24.75 44.02 -32.76
N ALA A 13 -25.35 42.87 -32.47
CA ALA A 13 -25.40 42.32 -31.12
C ALA A 13 -23.96 42.01 -30.68
N MET A 14 -23.42 42.82 -29.79
CA MET A 14 -22.23 42.46 -29.02
C MET A 14 -22.59 41.34 -28.05
N LEU A 15 -22.11 40.14 -28.35
CA LEU A 15 -22.02 39.07 -27.38
C LEU A 15 -21.04 39.51 -26.28
N PRO A 16 -21.40 39.47 -24.99
CA PRO A 16 -20.41 39.65 -23.94
C PRO A 16 -19.49 38.43 -23.94
N ILE A 17 -18.21 38.65 -24.27
CA ILE A 17 -17.13 37.72 -23.99
C ILE A 17 -17.04 37.66 -22.45
N LEU A 18 -17.66 36.67 -21.86
CA LEU A 18 -17.36 36.25 -20.49
C LEU A 18 -15.92 35.75 -20.48
N ILE A 19 -15.01 36.65 -20.11
CA ILE A 19 -13.69 36.24 -19.61
C ILE A 19 -13.96 35.55 -18.28
N GLY A 20 -14.28 34.26 -18.35
CA GLY A 20 -14.27 33.37 -17.20
C GLY A 20 -12.84 33.32 -16.70
N GLY A 21 -12.56 34.06 -15.63
CA GLY A 21 -11.36 33.89 -14.85
C GLY A 21 -11.31 32.39 -14.43
N LEU A 22 -10.38 31.63 -15.00
CA LEU A 22 -9.96 30.35 -14.48
C LEU A 22 -9.36 30.63 -13.11
N ALA A 23 -10.23 30.63 -12.09
CA ALA A 23 -9.80 30.37 -10.73
C ALA A 23 -9.27 28.94 -10.74
N LEU A 24 -7.95 28.81 -10.77
CA LEU A 24 -7.24 27.58 -10.49
C LEU A 24 -7.40 27.28 -8.99
N ASP A 25 -8.60 26.93 -8.59
CA ASP A 25 -8.83 26.22 -7.32
C ASP A 25 -8.34 24.78 -7.49
N GLY A 26 -7.02 24.62 -7.44
CA GLY A 26 -6.35 23.34 -7.46
C GLY A 26 -6.38 22.63 -6.10
N GLY A 27 -7.53 22.60 -5.42
CA GLY A 27 -7.80 21.62 -4.36
C GLY A 27 -7.90 20.23 -4.99
N PRO A 28 -7.49 19.14 -4.29
CA PRO A 28 -7.77 17.81 -4.76
C PRO A 28 -9.28 17.70 -4.90
N THR A 29 -9.75 17.67 -6.14
CA THR A 29 -11.15 17.41 -6.44
C THR A 29 -11.44 16.02 -5.93
N LEU A 30 -12.32 15.92 -4.93
CA LEU A 30 -12.95 14.65 -4.61
C LEU A 30 -13.54 14.13 -5.92
N ALA A 31 -12.98 13.06 -6.47
CA ALA A 31 -13.46 12.47 -7.68
C ALA A 31 -14.95 12.17 -7.50
N ARG A 32 -15.80 12.78 -8.33
CA ARG A 32 -17.22 12.45 -8.33
C ARG A 32 -17.34 10.99 -8.71
N PRO A 33 -17.98 10.14 -7.90
CA PRO A 33 -18.24 8.77 -8.30
C PRO A 33 -19.01 8.77 -9.63
N GLY A 34 -18.54 8.05 -10.64
CA GLY A 34 -19.33 7.66 -11.78
C GLY A 34 -19.24 8.46 -13.08
N ALA A 35 -18.30 9.43 -13.23
CA ALA A 35 -18.21 10.21 -14.48
C ALA A 35 -17.55 9.46 -15.66
N ASP A 36 -16.88 8.33 -15.45
CA ASP A 36 -15.95 7.77 -16.44
C ASP A 36 -16.39 6.43 -17.08
N GLY A 37 -17.67 6.07 -17.07
CA GLY A 37 -18.09 4.76 -17.58
C GLY A 37 -17.38 3.60 -16.89
N ALA A 38 -17.17 3.73 -15.58
CA ALA A 38 -16.46 2.75 -14.77
C ALA A 38 -17.11 1.39 -14.87
N LEU A 39 -16.30 0.34 -14.99
CA LEU A 39 -16.73 -1.05 -15.07
C LEU A 39 -17.74 -1.44 -13.97
N PHE A 40 -17.60 -0.84 -12.78
CA PHE A 40 -18.37 -1.16 -11.58
C PHE A 40 -19.60 -0.25 -11.34
N GLY A 41 -19.84 0.77 -12.17
CA GLY A 41 -20.97 1.71 -11.98
C GLY A 41 -20.88 2.50 -10.66
N GLN A 42 -22.05 2.85 -10.10
CA GLN A 42 -22.13 3.60 -8.84
C GLN A 42 -22.07 2.65 -7.63
N PRO A 43 -21.03 2.73 -6.77
CA PRO A 43 -20.97 1.95 -5.53
C PRO A 43 -22.05 2.39 -4.52
N VAL A 44 -22.63 1.43 -3.81
CA VAL A 44 -23.56 1.68 -2.69
C VAL A 44 -22.90 1.19 -1.40
N ILE A 45 -22.72 2.09 -0.44
CA ILE A 45 -22.04 1.80 0.83
C ILE A 45 -23.06 1.78 1.97
N ARG A 46 -22.97 0.79 2.83
CA ARG A 46 -23.76 0.68 4.06
C ARG A 46 -22.87 0.35 5.25
N THR A 47 -23.26 0.86 6.42
CA THR A 47 -22.66 0.49 7.70
C THR A 47 -23.45 -0.66 8.32
N LEU A 48 -22.76 -1.68 8.84
CA LEU A 48 -23.40 -2.74 9.59
C LEU A 48 -23.73 -2.29 11.00
N THR A 49 -24.93 -2.64 11.46
CA THR A 49 -25.31 -2.52 12.85
C THR A 49 -24.89 -3.79 13.59
N LEU A 50 -24.05 -3.63 14.62
CA LEU A 50 -23.59 -4.72 15.47
C LEU A 50 -24.17 -4.57 16.88
N PRO A 51 -24.28 -5.66 17.66
CA PRO A 51 -24.62 -5.59 19.08
C PRO A 51 -23.67 -4.65 19.85
N ALA A 52 -24.20 -3.94 20.84
CA ALA A 52 -23.45 -2.93 21.59
C ALA A 52 -22.26 -3.50 22.38
N ASP A 53 -22.29 -4.80 22.67
CA ASP A 53 -21.21 -5.53 23.34
C ASP A 53 -20.14 -6.08 22.39
N MET A 54 -20.25 -5.80 21.08
CA MET A 54 -19.28 -6.21 20.07
C MET A 54 -18.61 -4.99 19.42
N ARG A 55 -17.38 -4.68 19.84
CA ARG A 55 -16.56 -3.63 19.22
C ARG A 55 -15.74 -4.23 18.09
N PRO A 56 -16.04 -3.98 16.80
CA PRO A 56 -15.37 -4.61 15.68
C PRO A 56 -13.88 -4.25 15.62
N GLN A 57 -13.03 -5.24 15.31
CA GLN A 57 -11.61 -5.06 15.10
C GLN A 57 -11.22 -5.34 13.65
N SER A 58 -11.79 -6.39 13.05
CA SER A 58 -11.66 -6.69 11.64
C SER A 58 -12.91 -7.41 11.12
N ALA A 59 -13.12 -7.34 9.80
CA ALA A 59 -14.17 -8.06 9.10
C ALA A 59 -13.61 -8.63 7.79
N THR A 60 -13.78 -9.92 7.57
CA THR A 60 -13.26 -10.63 6.39
C THR A 60 -14.32 -11.57 5.86
N TYR A 61 -14.60 -11.53 4.56
CA TYR A 61 -15.48 -12.50 3.94
C TYR A 61 -14.86 -13.91 3.94
N THR A 62 -15.68 -14.89 4.25
CA THR A 62 -15.33 -16.30 4.15
C THR A 62 -15.63 -16.81 2.72
N PRO A 63 -15.11 -17.98 2.34
CA PRO A 63 -15.46 -18.62 1.07
C PRO A 63 -16.95 -18.90 0.89
N SER A 64 -17.72 -19.01 1.96
CA SER A 64 -19.20 -19.16 1.90
C SER A 64 -19.96 -17.85 1.68
N GLY A 65 -19.26 -16.69 1.72
CA GLY A 65 -19.88 -15.37 1.61
C GLY A 65 -20.39 -14.80 2.94
N ARG A 66 -20.13 -15.44 4.06
CA ARG A 66 -20.38 -14.88 5.39
C ARG A 66 -19.20 -14.03 5.85
N ILE A 67 -19.37 -13.26 6.91
CA ILE A 67 -18.30 -12.42 7.48
C ILE A 67 -17.74 -13.09 8.73
N LEU A 68 -16.42 -13.31 8.74
CA LEU A 68 -15.64 -13.54 9.93
C LEU A 68 -15.39 -12.18 10.60
N LEU A 69 -16.03 -11.95 11.74
CA LEU A 69 -15.85 -10.76 12.56
C LEU A 69 -14.87 -11.07 13.69
N THR A 70 -13.85 -10.21 13.85
CA THR A 70 -13.09 -10.16 15.08
C THR A 70 -13.55 -8.97 15.89
N TYR A 71 -13.72 -9.14 17.20
CA TYR A 71 -14.26 -8.12 18.06
C TYR A 71 -13.67 -8.17 19.47
N ALA A 72 -13.73 -7.05 20.16
CA ALA A 72 -13.47 -6.95 21.59
C ALA A 72 -14.79 -6.74 22.35
N LYS A 73 -14.90 -7.35 23.53
CA LYS A 73 -16.01 -7.09 24.45
C LYS A 73 -15.74 -5.83 25.29
N PRO A 74 -16.77 -5.16 25.83
CA PRO A 74 -16.59 -4.08 26.76
C PRO A 74 -15.72 -4.49 27.96
N GLY A 75 -14.72 -3.67 28.31
CA GLY A 75 -13.81 -3.96 29.44
C GLY A 75 -12.64 -4.90 29.11
N GLU A 76 -12.62 -5.54 27.96
CA GLU A 76 -11.45 -6.33 27.52
C GLU A 76 -10.29 -5.39 27.17
N SER A 77 -9.19 -5.54 27.88
CA SER A 77 -7.95 -4.78 27.69
C SER A 77 -6.72 -5.65 27.38
N ASP A 78 -6.81 -6.98 27.57
CA ASP A 78 -5.71 -7.88 27.20
C ASP A 78 -5.58 -7.94 25.68
N PRO A 79 -4.48 -7.43 25.12
CA PRO A 79 -4.28 -7.44 23.68
C PRO A 79 -4.15 -8.86 23.08
N ARG A 80 -3.96 -9.88 23.89
CA ARG A 80 -3.87 -11.30 23.47
C ARG A 80 -5.24 -11.96 23.39
N GLN A 81 -6.27 -11.38 24.02
CA GLN A 81 -7.63 -11.88 23.94
C GLN A 81 -8.17 -11.66 22.52
N ILE A 82 -8.70 -12.72 21.93
CA ILE A 82 -9.38 -12.68 20.65
C ILE A 82 -10.78 -13.29 20.77
N ASN A 83 -11.74 -12.66 20.13
CA ASN A 83 -13.10 -13.19 19.97
C ASN A 83 -13.43 -13.19 18.48
N LEU A 84 -13.90 -14.32 17.99
CA LEU A 84 -14.29 -14.53 16.60
C LEU A 84 -15.76 -14.93 16.53
N ALA A 85 -16.46 -14.36 15.56
CA ALA A 85 -17.83 -14.73 15.23
C ALA A 85 -18.00 -14.82 13.71
N ILE A 86 -18.92 -15.66 13.28
CA ILE A 86 -19.43 -15.70 11.90
C ILE A 86 -20.79 -15.02 11.89
N MET A 87 -21.05 -14.20 10.90
CA MET A 87 -22.33 -13.54 10.70
C MET A 87 -22.67 -13.44 9.21
N ASP A 88 -23.94 -13.19 8.91
CA ASP A 88 -24.35 -12.88 7.55
C ASP A 88 -23.90 -11.45 7.18
N ASP A 89 -23.83 -11.15 5.90
CA ASP A 89 -23.29 -9.86 5.44
C ASP A 89 -24.24 -8.67 5.69
N ASP A 90 -25.47 -8.94 6.12
CA ASP A 90 -26.40 -7.92 6.62
C ASP A 90 -26.24 -7.61 8.11
N GLY A 91 -25.34 -8.34 8.80
CA GLY A 91 -25.10 -8.22 10.23
C GLY A 91 -26.01 -9.09 11.09
N SER A 92 -26.85 -9.94 10.48
CA SER A 92 -27.70 -10.90 11.20
C SER A 92 -27.00 -12.23 11.49
N HIS A 93 -27.65 -13.11 12.25
CA HIS A 93 -27.22 -14.48 12.58
C HIS A 93 -25.77 -14.55 13.10
N ILE A 94 -25.41 -13.61 13.98
CA ILE A 94 -24.08 -13.58 14.60
C ILE A 94 -23.90 -14.78 15.51
N ARG A 95 -22.88 -15.57 15.24
CA ARG A 95 -22.55 -16.75 16.02
C ARG A 95 -21.07 -16.76 16.42
N PRO A 96 -20.76 -16.66 17.73
CA PRO A 96 -19.39 -16.85 18.22
C PRO A 96 -18.86 -18.23 17.88
N ILE A 97 -17.61 -18.31 17.41
CA ILE A 97 -16.93 -19.56 17.07
C ILE A 97 -15.67 -19.80 17.91
N PHE A 98 -15.05 -18.73 18.40
CA PHE A 98 -13.86 -18.83 19.25
C PHE A 98 -13.79 -17.64 20.22
N SER A 99 -13.36 -17.92 21.46
CA SER A 99 -12.98 -16.88 22.44
C SER A 99 -11.84 -17.46 23.27
N GLY A 100 -10.71 -16.75 23.29
CA GLY A 100 -9.55 -17.24 24.04
C GLY A 100 -8.34 -16.32 23.91
N THR A 101 -7.30 -16.61 24.69
CA THR A 101 -6.05 -15.88 24.71
C THR A 101 -5.02 -16.59 23.83
N ILE A 102 -4.43 -15.89 22.89
CA ILE A 102 -3.26 -16.38 22.14
C ILE A 102 -1.98 -16.10 22.94
N PRO A 103 -1.07 -17.08 23.09
CA PRO A 103 0.14 -16.92 23.92
C PRO A 103 1.08 -15.80 23.47
N ALA A 104 1.14 -15.53 22.17
CA ALA A 104 1.95 -14.47 21.59
C ALA A 104 1.18 -13.73 20.49
N ARG A 105 1.40 -12.44 20.37
CA ARG A 105 0.90 -11.66 19.25
C ARG A 105 1.99 -11.50 18.20
N PRO A 106 1.71 -11.84 16.95
CA PRO A 106 2.67 -11.62 15.87
C PRO A 106 2.88 -10.14 15.55
N LYS A 107 1.92 -9.26 15.90
CA LYS A 107 1.94 -7.85 15.55
C LYS A 107 1.11 -7.01 16.53
N ASP A 108 1.66 -5.89 17.00
CA ASP A 108 0.99 -5.03 18.00
C ASP A 108 -0.24 -4.30 17.45
N ASN A 109 -0.24 -3.95 16.16
CA ASN A 109 -1.28 -3.14 15.52
C ASN A 109 -2.39 -3.96 14.85
N GLY A 110 -2.59 -5.19 15.26
CA GLY A 110 -3.66 -6.07 14.82
C GLY A 110 -3.16 -7.34 14.14
N ILE A 111 -3.99 -8.37 14.25
CA ILE A 111 -3.76 -9.67 13.62
C ILE A 111 -4.56 -9.70 12.33
N ARG A 112 -3.95 -10.15 11.23
CA ARG A 112 -4.70 -10.56 10.06
C ARG A 112 -5.23 -11.96 10.27
N TYR A 113 -6.49 -12.14 9.98
CA TYR A 113 -7.18 -13.40 10.06
C TYR A 113 -7.40 -13.89 8.63
N MET A 114 -6.53 -14.79 8.18
CA MET A 114 -6.57 -15.31 6.81
C MET A 114 -7.39 -16.59 6.77
N VAL A 115 -8.59 -16.50 6.21
CA VAL A 115 -9.46 -17.66 6.04
C VAL A 115 -8.92 -18.51 4.90
N PHE A 116 -8.79 -19.83 5.15
CA PHE A 116 -8.44 -20.79 4.11
C PHE A 116 -9.60 -21.00 3.13
N ALA A 117 -9.29 -21.35 1.89
CA ALA A 117 -10.29 -21.61 0.87
C ALA A 117 -11.20 -22.81 1.18
N ASP A 118 -10.79 -23.70 2.08
CA ASP A 118 -11.61 -24.82 2.56
C ASP A 118 -12.75 -24.42 3.51
N ASN A 119 -12.80 -23.15 3.92
CA ASN A 119 -13.78 -22.64 4.89
C ASN A 119 -13.81 -23.37 6.23
N LYS A 120 -12.66 -23.93 6.66
CA LYS A 120 -12.53 -24.69 7.93
C LYS A 120 -11.47 -24.14 8.85
N ARG A 121 -10.54 -23.35 8.32
CA ARG A 121 -9.36 -22.93 9.04
C ARG A 121 -9.12 -21.42 8.91
N ILE A 122 -8.53 -20.85 9.96
CA ILE A 122 -8.11 -19.44 10.00
C ILE A 122 -6.64 -19.39 10.41
N PHE A 123 -5.79 -18.84 9.56
CA PHE A 123 -4.36 -18.65 9.83
C PHE A 123 -4.12 -17.32 10.55
N LEU A 124 -3.39 -17.39 11.66
CA LEU A 124 -3.06 -16.26 12.54
C LEU A 124 -1.54 -15.97 12.60
N GLY A 125 -0.76 -16.67 11.79
CA GLY A 125 0.70 -16.63 11.84
C GLY A 125 1.28 -17.71 12.76
N ASP A 126 1.36 -17.49 14.06
CA ASP A 126 1.87 -18.48 15.00
C ASP A 126 0.84 -19.59 15.37
N PHE A 127 -0.38 -19.44 14.91
CA PHE A 127 -1.47 -20.37 15.19
C PHE A 127 -2.39 -20.53 13.97
N VAL A 128 -3.08 -21.66 13.93
CA VAL A 128 -4.25 -21.91 13.09
C VAL A 128 -5.44 -22.19 13.99
N ILE A 129 -6.57 -21.56 13.74
CA ILE A 129 -7.84 -21.98 14.32
C ILE A 129 -8.47 -22.99 13.37
N GLU A 130 -8.77 -24.17 13.87
CA GLU A 130 -9.39 -25.27 13.11
C GLU A 130 -10.81 -25.52 13.60
N CYS A 131 -11.73 -25.69 12.67
CA CYS A 131 -13.09 -26.17 12.89
C CYS A 131 -13.24 -27.57 12.31
N PRO A 132 -13.83 -28.52 13.03
CA PRO A 132 -13.98 -29.92 12.54
C PRO A 132 -14.89 -30.00 11.31
N THR A 133 -15.85 -29.09 11.19
CA THR A 133 -16.78 -28.98 10.06
C THR A 133 -16.41 -27.76 9.17
N SER A 134 -17.31 -26.86 8.98
CA SER A 134 -17.04 -25.56 8.35
C SER A 134 -17.03 -24.44 9.39
N LEU A 135 -16.48 -23.29 9.06
CA LEU A 135 -16.58 -22.09 9.90
C LEU A 135 -18.06 -21.71 10.13
N ASP A 136 -18.91 -22.00 9.14
CA ASP A 136 -20.35 -21.70 9.21
C ASP A 136 -21.08 -22.52 10.27
N ASP A 137 -20.61 -23.72 10.57
CA ASP A 137 -21.21 -24.64 11.52
C ASP A 137 -20.29 -24.95 12.72
N CYS A 138 -19.25 -24.17 12.89
CA CYS A 138 -18.24 -24.36 13.92
C CYS A 138 -18.83 -24.13 15.32
N THR A 139 -18.76 -25.14 16.16
CA THR A 139 -19.18 -25.06 17.58
C THR A 139 -18.02 -25.22 18.55
N GLN A 140 -16.90 -25.79 18.10
CA GLN A 140 -15.70 -26.07 18.89
C GLN A 140 -14.46 -25.84 18.02
N ALA A 141 -14.04 -24.58 17.91
CA ALA A 141 -12.79 -24.26 17.26
C ALA A 141 -11.59 -24.57 18.17
N GLN A 142 -10.52 -25.09 17.56
CA GLN A 142 -9.27 -25.42 18.25
C GLN A 142 -8.17 -24.47 17.82
N LEU A 143 -7.35 -24.04 18.79
CA LEU A 143 -6.15 -23.25 18.53
C LEU A 143 -4.96 -24.19 18.40
N VAL A 144 -4.36 -24.27 17.21
CA VAL A 144 -3.29 -25.21 16.88
C VAL A 144 -2.02 -24.43 16.59
N PRO A 145 -0.87 -24.75 17.23
CA PRO A 145 0.37 -24.01 17.05
C PRO A 145 0.98 -24.22 15.66
N VAL A 146 1.78 -23.23 15.21
CA VAL A 146 2.58 -23.30 14.00
C VAL A 146 4.06 -23.16 14.35
N THR A 147 4.85 -24.13 13.93
CA THR A 147 6.31 -24.13 14.12
C THR A 147 7.02 -23.67 12.87
N TYR A 148 7.97 -22.77 13.05
CA TYR A 148 8.80 -22.19 11.99
C TYR A 148 10.25 -22.65 12.11
N PRO A 149 11.02 -22.63 11.00
CA PRO A 149 12.47 -22.78 11.07
C PRO A 149 13.10 -21.76 12.01
N PRO A 150 14.13 -22.15 12.80
CA PRO A 150 14.74 -21.25 13.79
C PRO A 150 15.21 -19.90 13.23
N GLN A 151 15.69 -19.88 11.99
CA GLN A 151 16.22 -18.67 11.35
C GLN A 151 15.14 -17.58 11.15
N VAL A 152 13.88 -17.96 10.87
CA VAL A 152 12.78 -16.98 10.75
C VAL A 152 12.12 -16.68 12.10
N ALA A 153 12.58 -17.33 13.18
CA ALA A 153 12.12 -17.13 14.56
C ALA A 153 13.19 -16.43 15.44
N ASP A 154 14.35 -16.07 14.88
CA ASP A 154 15.46 -15.45 15.60
C ASP A 154 15.11 -14.02 16.01
N GLY A 155 14.74 -13.83 17.28
CA GLY A 155 14.38 -12.53 17.84
C GLY A 155 15.53 -11.52 17.95
N ALA A 156 16.77 -11.92 17.73
CA ALA A 156 17.93 -11.00 17.70
C ALA A 156 18.03 -10.25 16.37
N HIS A 157 17.64 -10.89 15.26
CA HIS A 157 17.74 -10.34 13.91
C HIS A 157 16.36 -10.06 13.28
N ILE A 158 15.30 -10.67 13.79
CA ILE A 158 13.92 -10.52 13.32
C ILE A 158 13.18 -9.64 14.33
N TRP A 159 12.82 -8.42 13.90
CA TRP A 159 12.03 -7.52 14.74
C TRP A 159 10.56 -7.94 14.77
N HIS A 160 9.96 -8.14 13.57
CA HIS A 160 8.60 -8.67 13.42
C HIS A 160 8.61 -9.84 12.44
N ARG A 161 8.30 -11.03 12.92
CA ARG A 161 8.14 -12.22 12.06
C ARG A 161 7.03 -12.01 11.04
N TRP A 162 5.96 -11.39 11.45
CA TRP A 162 4.76 -11.15 10.67
C TRP A 162 4.48 -9.65 10.53
N SER A 163 5.08 -8.98 9.56
CA SER A 163 4.56 -7.69 9.12
C SER A 163 3.24 -7.91 8.38
N GLU A 164 3.23 -8.88 7.46
CA GLU A 164 2.05 -9.32 6.73
C GLU A 164 2.14 -10.82 6.44
N MET A 165 0.99 -11.47 6.23
CA MET A 165 0.90 -12.89 5.89
C MET A 165 -0.33 -13.16 5.05
N VAL A 166 -0.25 -14.14 4.16
CA VAL A 166 -1.33 -14.56 3.26
C VAL A 166 -1.32 -16.07 3.06
N VAL A 167 -2.49 -16.64 2.79
CA VAL A 167 -2.69 -18.07 2.51
C VAL A 167 -3.09 -18.22 1.04
N ALA A 168 -2.50 -19.20 0.36
CA ALA A 168 -2.81 -19.50 -1.01
C ALA A 168 -4.16 -20.24 -1.18
N PRO A 169 -4.82 -20.12 -2.34
CA PRO A 169 -6.08 -20.81 -2.60
C PRO A 169 -5.99 -22.34 -2.59
N ASP A 170 -4.78 -22.91 -2.65
CA ASP A 170 -4.55 -24.35 -2.57
C ASP A 170 -4.62 -24.91 -1.13
N ASN A 171 -4.85 -24.05 -0.12
CA ASN A 171 -4.94 -24.40 1.30
C ASN A 171 -3.64 -24.97 1.92
N ARG A 172 -2.51 -24.81 1.25
CA ARG A 172 -1.22 -25.39 1.64
C ARG A 172 -0.10 -24.36 1.69
N HIS A 173 0.05 -23.53 0.65
CA HIS A 173 1.10 -22.52 0.61
C HIS A 173 0.72 -21.27 1.39
N ILE A 174 1.73 -20.66 1.99
CA ILE A 174 1.67 -19.36 2.65
C ILE A 174 2.76 -18.45 2.12
N ALA A 175 2.54 -17.17 2.21
CA ALA A 175 3.59 -16.18 2.03
C ALA A 175 3.51 -15.14 3.15
N TRP A 176 4.65 -14.60 3.54
CA TRP A 176 4.68 -13.60 4.61
C TRP A 176 5.83 -12.61 4.42
N THR A 177 5.73 -11.49 5.08
CA THR A 177 6.79 -10.48 5.17
C THR A 177 7.36 -10.45 6.57
N THR A 178 8.66 -10.55 6.67
CA THR A 178 9.44 -10.43 7.90
C THR A 178 10.13 -9.07 7.94
N LEU A 179 10.02 -8.33 9.04
CA LEU A 179 10.81 -7.14 9.30
C LEU A 179 12.05 -7.50 10.09
N LEU A 180 13.21 -7.08 9.58
CA LEU A 180 14.51 -7.32 10.20
C LEU A 180 14.84 -6.22 11.21
N ALA A 181 15.77 -6.49 12.13
CA ALA A 181 16.17 -5.56 13.18
C ALA A 181 16.79 -4.24 12.65
N ASN A 182 17.27 -4.23 11.42
CA ASN A 182 17.78 -3.04 10.72
C ASN A 182 16.71 -2.27 9.93
N TYR A 183 15.43 -2.53 10.18
CA TYR A 183 14.26 -1.97 9.48
C TYR A 183 14.12 -2.35 8.00
N SER A 184 14.89 -3.34 7.54
CA SER A 184 14.65 -3.92 6.22
C SER A 184 13.60 -5.02 6.27
N ALA A 185 13.12 -5.47 5.10
CA ALA A 185 12.12 -6.52 5.00
C ALA A 185 12.57 -7.64 4.08
N ALA A 186 12.10 -8.85 4.36
CA ALA A 186 12.20 -9.98 3.46
C ALA A 186 10.82 -10.59 3.26
N VAL A 187 10.53 -11.00 2.02
CA VAL A 187 9.32 -11.74 1.66
C VAL A 187 9.68 -13.21 1.51
N LEU A 188 8.92 -14.05 2.17
CA LEU A 188 9.12 -15.50 2.17
C LEU A 188 7.86 -16.22 1.69
N THR A 189 8.06 -17.41 1.13
CA THR A 189 7.02 -18.41 0.87
C THR A 189 7.35 -19.70 1.60
N GLY A 190 6.36 -20.57 1.79
CA GLY A 190 6.56 -21.89 2.38
C GLY A 190 5.26 -22.67 2.37
N GLU A 191 5.31 -23.91 2.83
CA GLU A 191 4.15 -24.75 2.97
C GLU A 191 3.78 -24.95 4.43
N LEU A 192 2.48 -24.96 4.68
CA LEU A 192 1.92 -25.22 5.99
C LEU A 192 1.44 -26.68 6.04
N THR A 193 2.24 -27.55 6.66
CA THR A 193 1.97 -28.98 6.76
C THR A 193 1.41 -29.33 8.13
N ARG A 194 0.25 -30.01 8.20
CA ARG A 194 -0.35 -30.49 9.45
C ARG A 194 0.37 -31.75 9.93
N GLY A 195 0.94 -31.69 11.13
CA GLY A 195 1.53 -32.82 11.87
C GLY A 195 0.70 -33.22 13.09
N PRO A 196 1.16 -34.19 13.88
CA PRO A 196 0.45 -34.66 15.10
C PRO A 196 0.26 -33.54 16.14
N ASP A 197 1.30 -32.74 16.38
CA ASP A 197 1.35 -31.74 17.44
C ASP A 197 1.01 -30.32 17.00
N GLY A 198 0.80 -30.10 15.69
CA GLY A 198 0.53 -28.79 15.14
C GLY A 198 0.89 -28.67 13.67
N TYR A 199 0.99 -27.45 13.20
CA TYR A 199 1.48 -27.14 11.86
C TYR A 199 2.98 -26.90 11.87
N VAL A 200 3.64 -27.24 10.76
CA VAL A 200 5.04 -26.94 10.53
C VAL A 200 5.18 -26.23 9.19
N VAL A 201 5.91 -25.14 9.16
CA VAL A 201 6.29 -24.48 7.91
C VAL A 201 7.48 -25.22 7.31
N THR A 202 7.25 -25.81 6.15
CA THR A 202 8.24 -26.57 5.38
C THR A 202 8.60 -25.88 4.08
N ARG A 203 9.76 -26.21 3.53
CA ARG A 203 10.28 -25.65 2.26
C ARG A 203 10.23 -24.12 2.18
N PRO A 204 10.65 -23.38 3.21
CA PRO A 204 10.66 -21.93 3.13
C PRO A 204 11.69 -21.44 2.13
N GLN A 205 11.33 -20.38 1.37
CA GLN A 205 12.21 -19.68 0.45
C GLN A 205 12.07 -18.18 0.62
N ILE A 206 13.19 -17.46 0.62
CA ILE A 206 13.22 -16.00 0.54
C ILE A 206 13.05 -15.63 -0.94
N ILE A 207 12.00 -14.88 -1.28
CA ILE A 207 11.68 -14.49 -2.66
C ILE A 207 11.91 -13.01 -2.93
N SER A 208 12.11 -12.21 -1.90
CA SER A 208 12.41 -10.78 -1.97
C SER A 208 13.10 -10.36 -0.68
N SER A 209 14.10 -9.52 -0.79
CA SER A 209 14.79 -8.96 0.36
C SER A 209 15.10 -7.48 0.15
N SER A 210 15.60 -6.83 1.19
CA SER A 210 16.06 -5.45 1.12
C SER A 210 17.43 -5.28 0.46
N ASP A 211 18.07 -6.35 -0.04
CA ASP A 211 19.27 -6.18 -0.84
C ASP A 211 18.93 -5.49 -2.17
N PRO A 212 19.29 -4.20 -2.30
CA PRO A 212 18.75 -3.39 -3.38
C PRO A 212 19.39 -3.67 -4.74
N PHE A 213 20.51 -4.40 -4.79
CA PHE A 213 21.36 -4.49 -5.97
C PHE A 213 21.92 -5.88 -6.22
N ARG A 214 22.14 -6.17 -7.49
CA ARG A 214 22.96 -7.28 -7.98
C ARG A 214 24.02 -6.74 -8.94
N PRO A 215 25.17 -7.44 -9.15
CA PRO A 215 26.19 -7.02 -10.10
C PRO A 215 25.62 -6.82 -11.52
N ASP A 216 26.09 -5.78 -12.20
CA ASP A 216 25.79 -5.56 -13.62
C ASP A 216 26.83 -6.33 -14.47
N PRO A 217 26.41 -7.31 -15.30
CA PRO A 217 27.34 -8.05 -16.13
C PRO A 217 27.96 -7.21 -17.27
N ALA A 218 27.36 -6.06 -17.59
CA ALA A 218 27.85 -5.17 -18.65
C ALA A 218 28.89 -4.15 -18.15
N HIS A 219 28.91 -3.86 -16.85
CA HIS A 219 29.77 -2.83 -16.25
C HIS A 219 30.39 -3.35 -14.94
N ALA A 220 31.70 -3.50 -14.92
CA ALA A 220 32.42 -4.09 -13.77
C ALA A 220 32.25 -3.31 -12.46
N ASP A 221 32.02 -2.00 -12.52
CA ASP A 221 31.73 -1.10 -11.38
C ASP A 221 30.24 -0.76 -11.25
N GLY A 222 29.40 -1.44 -12.03
CA GLY A 222 27.96 -1.23 -12.10
C GLY A 222 27.14 -2.25 -11.35
N VAL A 223 25.91 -1.84 -11.01
CA VAL A 223 24.88 -2.70 -10.42
C VAL A 223 23.55 -2.54 -11.12
N ILE A 224 22.72 -3.58 -11.00
CA ILE A 224 21.32 -3.57 -11.46
C ILE A 224 20.43 -3.55 -10.23
N PRO A 225 19.49 -2.61 -10.14
CA PRO A 225 18.51 -2.55 -9.05
C PRO A 225 17.62 -3.80 -9.02
N SER A 226 17.39 -4.31 -7.82
CA SER A 226 16.42 -5.39 -7.60
C SER A 226 14.99 -4.85 -7.75
N PRO A 227 14.06 -5.56 -8.42
CA PRO A 227 12.71 -5.06 -8.68
C PRO A 227 11.85 -4.97 -7.41
N ILE A 228 12.05 -5.88 -6.46
CA ILE A 228 11.43 -5.83 -5.14
C ILE A 228 12.53 -5.68 -4.09
N ARG A 229 12.52 -4.55 -3.41
CA ARG A 229 13.52 -4.17 -2.42
C ARG A 229 12.88 -4.06 -1.04
N GLY A 230 12.42 -5.19 -0.51
CA GLY A 230 11.52 -5.25 0.60
C GLY A 230 10.07 -5.18 0.13
N GLY A 231 9.17 -4.86 1.00
CA GLY A 231 7.75 -4.78 0.71
C GLY A 231 6.93 -5.77 1.51
N GLU A 232 5.63 -5.68 1.38
CA GLU A 232 4.69 -6.49 2.15
C GLU A 232 3.77 -7.26 1.22
N VAL A 233 3.62 -8.57 1.50
CA VAL A 233 2.64 -9.41 0.81
C VAL A 233 1.22 -8.95 1.16
N LYS A 234 0.32 -8.99 0.18
CA LYS A 234 -1.08 -8.57 0.40
C LYS A 234 -2.08 -9.65 0.02
N GLN A 235 -1.83 -10.42 -1.03
CA GLN A 235 -2.74 -11.48 -1.48
C GLN A 235 -2.05 -12.42 -2.48
N PHE A 236 -2.40 -13.71 -2.48
CA PHE A 236 -2.19 -14.56 -3.64
C PHE A 236 -3.20 -14.21 -4.72
N VAL A 237 -2.74 -14.00 -5.94
CA VAL A 237 -3.54 -13.65 -7.10
C VAL A 237 -3.24 -14.59 -8.28
N HIS A 238 -3.96 -14.44 -9.39
CA HIS A 238 -3.88 -15.31 -10.58
C HIS A 238 -4.10 -16.79 -10.24
N GLY A 239 -5.07 -17.01 -9.32
CA GLY A 239 -5.36 -18.35 -8.82
C GLY A 239 -4.30 -18.93 -7.89
N GLY A 240 -3.35 -18.16 -7.41
CA GLY A 240 -2.24 -18.60 -6.56
C GLY A 240 -0.87 -18.60 -7.25
N SER A 241 -0.81 -18.31 -8.57
CA SER A 241 0.46 -18.29 -9.31
C SER A 241 1.24 -16.98 -9.19
N ALA A 242 0.70 -15.98 -8.49
CA ALA A 242 1.34 -14.68 -8.28
C ALA A 242 1.00 -14.10 -6.90
N LEU A 243 1.78 -13.13 -6.46
CA LEU A 243 1.57 -12.36 -5.23
C LEU A 243 1.34 -10.89 -5.53
N SER A 244 0.30 -10.31 -4.95
CA SER A 244 0.16 -8.86 -4.79
C SER A 244 1.03 -8.41 -3.63
N LEU A 245 1.82 -7.37 -3.86
CA LEU A 245 2.84 -6.85 -2.95
C LEU A 245 2.81 -5.31 -2.93
N VAL A 246 3.35 -4.75 -1.87
CA VAL A 246 3.81 -3.36 -1.87
C VAL A 246 5.18 -3.31 -2.54
N GLY A 247 5.37 -2.41 -3.47
CA GLY A 247 6.64 -2.23 -4.18
C GLY A 247 6.89 -0.76 -4.50
N ALA A 248 8.08 -0.44 -4.96
CA ALA A 248 8.46 0.87 -5.46
C ALA A 248 9.18 0.69 -6.80
N VAL A 249 8.45 0.86 -7.91
CA VAL A 249 8.98 0.56 -9.25
C VAL A 249 9.34 1.83 -10.00
N LYS A 250 8.48 2.85 -9.98
CA LYS A 250 8.66 4.08 -10.75
C LYS A 250 8.81 5.33 -9.89
N ARG A 251 8.47 5.26 -8.61
CA ARG A 251 8.44 6.42 -7.70
C ARG A 251 9.06 6.04 -6.38
N ASP A 252 9.56 7.02 -5.62
CA ASP A 252 10.14 6.78 -4.29
C ASP A 252 9.09 6.61 -3.19
N LEU A 253 7.81 6.54 -3.55
CA LEU A 253 6.71 6.19 -2.66
C LEU A 253 6.21 4.79 -2.96
N PRO A 254 5.63 4.11 -1.95
CA PRO A 254 5.04 2.80 -2.14
C PRO A 254 3.92 2.79 -3.18
N ASP A 255 3.86 1.72 -3.93
CA ASP A 255 2.83 1.42 -4.89
C ASP A 255 2.47 -0.07 -4.85
N SER A 256 1.36 -0.47 -5.50
CA SER A 256 0.97 -1.87 -5.58
C SER A 256 1.55 -2.53 -6.83
N VAL A 257 2.08 -3.73 -6.64
CA VAL A 257 2.64 -4.55 -7.72
C VAL A 257 2.15 -5.99 -7.63
N VAL A 258 2.23 -6.73 -8.74
CA VAL A 258 2.09 -8.19 -8.76
C VAL A 258 3.42 -8.80 -9.17
N MET A 259 3.85 -9.82 -8.44
CA MET A 259 5.00 -10.65 -8.74
C MET A 259 4.54 -12.04 -9.17
N ASP A 260 4.85 -12.43 -10.39
CA ASP A 260 4.65 -13.79 -10.89
C ASP A 260 5.63 -14.75 -10.20
N LEU A 261 5.10 -15.80 -9.59
CA LEU A 261 5.89 -16.72 -8.77
C LEU A 261 6.82 -17.63 -9.60
N ALA A 262 6.47 -17.94 -10.84
CA ALA A 262 7.30 -18.80 -11.68
C ALA A 262 8.55 -18.07 -12.19
N SER A 263 8.41 -16.78 -12.52
CA SER A 263 9.47 -16.00 -13.18
C SER A 263 10.10 -14.91 -12.29
N GLY A 264 9.50 -14.56 -11.15
CA GLY A 264 9.89 -13.40 -10.36
C GLY A 264 9.59 -12.05 -11.04
N LYS A 265 8.86 -12.05 -12.17
CA LYS A 265 8.55 -10.83 -12.92
C LYS A 265 7.57 -9.97 -12.14
N VAL A 266 7.91 -8.69 -11.99
CA VAL A 266 7.08 -7.70 -11.31
C VAL A 266 6.35 -6.83 -12.32
N THR A 267 5.03 -6.66 -12.10
CA THR A 267 4.16 -5.82 -12.92
C THR A 267 3.46 -4.80 -12.01
N PRO A 268 3.56 -3.49 -12.25
CA PRO A 268 2.82 -2.48 -11.50
C PRO A 268 1.30 -2.66 -11.66
N ILE A 269 0.57 -2.46 -10.58
CA ILE A 269 -0.91 -2.40 -10.57
C ILE A 269 -1.37 -0.96 -10.51
N THR A 270 -0.72 -0.15 -9.67
CA THR A 270 -0.98 1.28 -9.53
C THR A 270 0.26 2.06 -9.94
N ASP A 271 0.07 3.32 -10.34
CA ASP A 271 1.15 4.26 -10.69
C ASP A 271 0.67 5.67 -10.33
N THR A 272 0.67 5.97 -9.03
CA THR A 272 0.16 7.25 -8.52
C THR A 272 1.24 8.04 -7.80
N PRO A 273 1.23 9.38 -7.89
CA PRO A 273 2.22 10.23 -7.23
C PRO A 273 2.22 10.13 -5.71
N GLY A 274 1.07 9.78 -5.10
CA GLY A 274 0.89 9.70 -3.66
C GLY A 274 1.22 8.32 -3.09
N TYR A 275 0.89 8.14 -1.81
CA TYR A 275 1.07 6.87 -1.13
C TYR A 275 -0.01 5.87 -1.53
N THR A 276 0.40 4.69 -1.99
CA THR A 276 -0.47 3.54 -2.25
C THR A 276 0.22 2.29 -1.70
N GLU A 277 -0.49 1.49 -0.90
CA GLU A 277 0.14 0.35 -0.24
C GLU A 277 -0.49 -0.98 -0.66
N THR A 278 -1.78 -1.14 -0.38
CA THR A 278 -2.45 -2.43 -0.48
C THR A 278 -3.45 -2.42 -1.61
N THR A 279 -3.37 -3.40 -2.50
CA THR A 279 -4.46 -3.74 -3.43
C THR A 279 -4.94 -5.15 -3.15
N ILE A 280 -6.24 -5.29 -2.82
CA ILE A 280 -6.92 -6.57 -2.67
C ILE A 280 -7.83 -6.78 -3.88
N PHE A 281 -7.53 -7.79 -4.67
CA PHE A 281 -8.25 -8.13 -5.90
C PHE A 281 -9.58 -8.80 -5.59
N SER A 282 -10.60 -8.49 -6.40
CA SER A 282 -11.85 -9.25 -6.41
C SER A 282 -11.61 -10.69 -6.85
N PRO A 283 -12.47 -11.65 -6.50
CA PRO A 283 -12.32 -13.05 -6.91
C PRO A 283 -12.21 -13.28 -8.42
N ASP A 284 -12.83 -12.40 -9.25
CA ASP A 284 -12.69 -12.42 -10.71
C ASP A 284 -11.49 -11.60 -11.22
N GLU A 285 -10.68 -11.04 -10.31
CA GLU A 285 -9.46 -10.27 -10.54
C GLU A 285 -9.59 -9.07 -11.51
N ARG A 286 -10.81 -8.59 -11.73
CA ARG A 286 -11.06 -7.43 -12.60
C ARG A 286 -11.09 -6.12 -11.83
N LEU A 287 -11.42 -6.16 -10.55
CA LEU A 287 -11.47 -5.01 -9.65
C LEU A 287 -10.44 -5.13 -8.53
N GLY A 288 -10.05 -4.01 -7.97
CA GLY A 288 -9.21 -3.93 -6.78
C GLY A 288 -9.75 -2.92 -5.76
N MET A 289 -9.69 -3.27 -4.48
CA MET A 289 -9.79 -2.30 -3.39
C MET A 289 -8.38 -1.88 -2.99
N VAL A 290 -8.15 -0.57 -2.92
CA VAL A 290 -6.80 0.00 -2.76
C VAL A 290 -6.74 0.88 -1.53
N MET A 291 -5.76 0.64 -0.66
CA MET A 291 -5.37 1.60 0.38
C MET A 291 -4.49 2.68 -0.25
N THR A 292 -4.95 3.93 -0.24
CA THR A 292 -4.28 5.01 -0.95
C THR A 292 -4.62 6.38 -0.37
N THR A 293 -3.68 7.32 -0.47
CA THR A 293 -3.87 8.72 -0.08
C THR A 293 -4.32 9.64 -1.21
N ARG A 294 -4.53 9.12 -2.42
CA ARG A 294 -4.85 9.90 -3.64
C ARG A 294 -6.08 10.79 -3.54
N PHE A 295 -6.97 10.53 -2.60
CA PHE A 295 -8.15 11.34 -2.31
C PHE A 295 -8.00 12.20 -1.03
N SER A 296 -6.81 12.21 -0.43
CA SER A 296 -6.51 12.95 0.80
C SER A 296 -5.97 14.34 0.50
N GLN A 297 -6.35 15.32 1.32
CA GLN A 297 -5.75 16.65 1.29
C GLN A 297 -4.28 16.64 1.74
N THR A 298 -3.91 15.65 2.56
CA THR A 298 -2.55 15.46 3.09
C THR A 298 -1.74 14.44 2.27
N ASP A 299 -2.10 14.23 1.00
CA ASP A 299 -1.37 13.33 0.12
C ASP A 299 0.05 13.87 -0.15
N PRO A 300 1.12 13.10 0.15
CA PRO A 300 2.50 13.48 -0.13
C PRO A 300 2.88 13.37 -1.62
N ALA A 301 1.92 13.52 -2.53
CA ALA A 301 2.07 13.35 -3.98
C ALA A 301 3.22 14.17 -4.60
N ILE A 302 3.60 15.29 -3.96
CA ILE A 302 4.74 16.09 -4.41
C ILE A 302 6.05 15.29 -4.46
N LEU A 303 6.21 14.32 -3.56
CA LEU A 303 7.41 13.47 -3.49
C LEU A 303 7.47 12.43 -4.62
N GLY A 304 6.33 11.99 -5.10
CA GLY A 304 6.21 11.01 -6.19
C GLY A 304 5.77 11.60 -7.53
N LEU A 305 5.52 12.90 -7.65
CA LEU A 305 4.99 13.51 -8.87
C LEU A 305 5.86 13.21 -10.08
N MET A 306 7.16 13.49 -9.99
CA MET A 306 8.12 13.14 -11.02
C MET A 306 8.60 11.69 -10.83
N PRO A 307 8.43 10.78 -11.79
CA PRO A 307 8.99 9.44 -11.74
C PRO A 307 10.50 9.45 -11.53
N ARG A 308 11.03 8.41 -10.89
CA ARG A 308 12.47 8.16 -10.76
C ARG A 308 12.82 6.86 -11.48
N PRO A 309 13.93 6.81 -12.22
CA PRO A 309 14.36 5.58 -12.89
C PRO A 309 14.78 4.49 -11.89
N TYR A 310 15.15 4.91 -10.69
CA TYR A 310 15.57 4.03 -9.61
C TYR A 310 14.96 4.47 -8.27
N PRO A 311 13.78 3.95 -7.92
CA PRO A 311 13.18 4.20 -6.60
C PRO A 311 13.94 3.54 -5.47
N ASP A 312 13.79 4.08 -4.28
CA ASP A 312 14.47 3.61 -3.08
C ASP A 312 13.73 2.46 -2.38
N SER A 313 14.34 1.93 -1.30
CA SER A 313 13.73 0.89 -0.47
C SER A 313 12.49 1.40 0.26
N LEU A 314 11.47 0.54 0.39
CA LEU A 314 10.23 0.84 1.11
C LEU A 314 10.42 1.13 2.60
N ASN A 315 11.44 0.57 3.22
CA ASN A 315 11.61 0.61 4.67
C ASN A 315 12.37 1.83 5.18
N MET A 316 12.88 2.65 4.26
CA MET A 316 13.74 3.79 4.60
C MET A 316 13.33 5.03 3.80
N GLY A 317 13.78 6.19 4.25
CA GLY A 317 13.66 7.43 3.51
C GLY A 317 12.23 7.94 3.37
N LEU A 318 11.88 8.34 2.15
CA LEU A 318 10.61 8.98 1.86
C LEU A 318 9.40 8.06 2.05
N SER A 319 9.57 6.74 1.86
CA SER A 319 8.49 5.77 2.08
C SER A 319 8.06 5.72 3.54
N MET A 320 9.02 5.71 4.48
CA MET A 320 8.72 5.75 5.91
C MET A 320 8.07 7.09 6.29
N PHE A 321 8.57 8.21 5.76
CA PHE A 321 7.93 9.50 5.97
C PHE A 321 6.48 9.50 5.46
N ALA A 322 6.25 9.05 4.23
CA ALA A 322 4.90 9.02 3.65
C ALA A 322 3.94 8.18 4.49
N TYR A 323 4.38 7.02 4.99
CA TYR A 323 3.58 6.19 5.88
C TYR A 323 3.24 6.91 7.19
N THR A 324 4.24 7.42 7.91
CA THR A 324 4.02 8.05 9.23
C THR A 324 3.30 9.38 9.12
N TYR A 325 3.49 10.13 8.05
CA TYR A 325 2.81 11.39 7.78
C TYR A 325 1.36 11.17 7.32
N ALA A 326 1.17 10.44 6.23
CA ALA A 326 -0.12 10.34 5.57
C ALA A 326 -1.01 9.23 6.18
N VAL A 327 -0.46 8.06 6.52
CA VAL A 327 -1.27 6.96 7.06
C VAL A 327 -1.49 7.11 8.56
N THR A 328 -0.42 7.11 9.34
CA THR A 328 -0.52 7.24 10.80
C THR A 328 -1.12 8.60 11.17
N GLY A 329 -0.67 9.67 10.52
CA GLY A 329 -1.13 11.03 10.79
C GLY A 329 -2.62 11.21 10.50
N VAL A 330 -3.11 10.70 9.40
CA VAL A 330 -4.54 10.78 9.03
C VAL A 330 -5.41 9.94 9.96
N ARG A 331 -4.94 8.76 10.36
CA ARG A 331 -5.67 7.90 11.30
C ARG A 331 -5.81 8.52 12.71
N THR A 332 -4.88 9.37 13.11
CA THR A 332 -4.82 9.89 14.49
C THR A 332 -5.18 11.36 14.63
N ALA A 333 -4.71 12.23 13.75
CA ALA A 333 -4.74 13.66 13.98
C ALA A 333 -5.03 14.55 12.76
N ARG A 334 -4.60 14.15 11.54
CA ARG A 334 -4.73 15.02 10.37
C ARG A 334 -6.03 14.80 9.62
N PRO A 335 -6.60 15.86 9.03
CA PRO A 335 -7.69 15.69 8.08
C PRO A 335 -7.20 14.90 6.86
N GLY A 336 -8.11 14.17 6.23
CA GLY A 336 -7.80 13.39 5.03
C GLY A 336 -8.31 11.96 5.10
N ASN A 337 -7.89 11.16 4.12
CA ASN A 337 -8.30 9.79 3.97
C ASN A 337 -7.15 8.92 3.45
N VAL A 338 -7.13 7.67 3.84
CA VAL A 338 -6.18 6.66 3.36
C VAL A 338 -6.87 5.53 2.59
N GLY A 339 -7.99 5.84 1.96
CA GLY A 339 -8.81 4.88 1.23
C GLY A 339 -9.95 4.34 2.10
N PRO A 340 -10.61 3.25 1.66
CA PRO A 340 -10.30 2.52 0.43
C PRO A 340 -10.76 3.25 -0.83
N ALA A 341 -10.10 2.94 -1.94
CA ALA A 341 -10.56 3.28 -3.28
C ALA A 341 -10.87 2.01 -4.07
N LEU A 342 -11.83 2.09 -4.98
CA LEU A 342 -12.17 1.03 -5.91
C LEU A 342 -11.55 1.33 -7.29
N ILE A 343 -10.83 0.37 -7.86
CA ILE A 343 -10.19 0.51 -9.17
C ILE A 343 -10.57 -0.63 -10.11
N ASP A 344 -10.60 -0.32 -11.41
CA ASP A 344 -10.51 -1.28 -12.50
C ASP A 344 -9.02 -1.60 -12.71
N ILE A 345 -8.64 -2.86 -12.49
CA ILE A 345 -7.23 -3.30 -12.55
C ILE A 345 -6.64 -3.03 -13.93
N ALA A 346 -7.36 -3.39 -14.99
CA ALA A 346 -6.85 -3.23 -16.34
C ALA A 346 -6.68 -1.76 -16.75
N ARG A 347 -7.57 -0.86 -16.30
CA ARG A 347 -7.41 0.59 -16.50
C ARG A 347 -6.25 1.13 -15.68
N SER A 348 -6.16 0.73 -14.41
CA SER A 348 -5.09 1.17 -13.51
C SER A 348 -3.69 0.84 -14.06
N GLN A 349 -3.56 -0.30 -14.75
CA GLN A 349 -2.28 -0.70 -15.37
C GLN A 349 -1.94 0.05 -16.67
N ARG A 350 -2.94 0.59 -17.38
CA ARG A 350 -2.75 1.18 -18.71
C ARG A 350 -2.90 2.70 -18.76
N GLU A 351 -3.78 3.25 -17.92
CA GLU A 351 -4.15 4.65 -17.97
C GLU A 351 -3.33 5.47 -16.97
N ASP A 352 -2.50 6.38 -17.48
CA ASP A 352 -1.76 7.32 -16.64
C ASP A 352 -2.72 8.25 -15.89
N GLY A 353 -2.53 8.34 -14.57
CA GLY A 353 -3.36 9.16 -13.70
C GLY A 353 -4.76 8.62 -13.38
N TYR A 354 -5.05 7.34 -13.68
CA TYR A 354 -6.33 6.72 -13.31
C TYR A 354 -6.54 6.70 -11.79
N GLN A 355 -7.63 7.31 -11.33
CA GLN A 355 -7.89 7.49 -9.89
C GLN A 355 -8.80 6.41 -9.30
N GLY A 356 -9.73 5.83 -10.08
CA GLY A 356 -10.79 4.97 -9.55
C GLY A 356 -11.87 5.76 -8.80
N ALA A 357 -12.57 5.11 -7.88
CA ALA A 357 -13.63 5.71 -7.06
C ALA A 357 -13.27 5.70 -5.57
N ASN A 358 -13.42 6.85 -4.91
CA ASN A 358 -13.27 6.95 -3.46
C ASN A 358 -14.46 6.28 -2.76
N LEU A 359 -14.20 5.34 -1.86
CA LEU A 359 -15.22 4.66 -1.07
C LEU A 359 -15.38 5.24 0.34
N SER A 360 -14.51 6.15 0.77
CA SER A 360 -14.57 6.79 2.09
C SER A 360 -14.81 8.29 1.92
N SER A 361 -16.05 8.73 2.17
CA SER A 361 -16.46 10.12 1.95
C SER A 361 -16.63 10.93 3.23
N GLN A 362 -16.56 10.30 4.39
CA GLN A 362 -16.78 10.96 5.68
C GLN A 362 -15.43 11.35 6.31
N ALA A 363 -15.22 12.65 6.53
CA ALA A 363 -13.92 13.21 6.93
C ALA A 363 -13.38 12.67 8.27
N ASP A 364 -14.26 12.32 9.21
CA ASP A 364 -13.84 11.86 10.54
C ASP A 364 -13.71 10.34 10.67
N TRP A 365 -14.18 9.60 9.65
CA TRP A 365 -14.07 8.15 9.61
C TRP A 365 -12.95 7.74 8.67
N VAL A 366 -11.97 7.06 9.22
CA VAL A 366 -10.73 6.73 8.52
C VAL A 366 -10.60 5.22 8.37
N PHE A 367 -10.19 4.80 7.19
CA PHE A 367 -9.94 3.39 6.89
C PHE A 367 -8.93 2.74 7.85
N HIS A 368 -9.28 1.54 8.30
CA HIS A 368 -8.41 0.58 8.97
C HIS A 368 -8.47 -0.77 8.25
N SER A 369 -7.31 -1.42 8.12
CA SER A 369 -7.25 -2.77 7.54
C SER A 369 -7.98 -3.80 8.41
N PRO A 370 -8.45 -4.92 7.83
CA PRO A 370 -8.27 -5.36 6.45
C PRO A 370 -9.39 -4.91 5.51
N MET A 371 -9.16 -5.10 4.20
CA MET A 371 -10.20 -5.12 3.17
C MET A 371 -10.44 -6.56 2.72
N SER A 372 -11.68 -6.92 2.36
CA SER A 372 -12.01 -8.26 1.90
C SER A 372 -13.14 -8.24 0.89
N TRP A 373 -13.05 -9.08 -0.14
CA TRP A 373 -14.09 -9.27 -1.12
C TRP A 373 -14.99 -10.46 -0.79
N HIS A 374 -16.28 -10.30 -1.05
CA HIS A 374 -17.22 -11.39 -1.09
C HIS A 374 -16.96 -12.28 -2.32
N PRO A 375 -17.20 -13.61 -2.25
CA PRO A 375 -16.98 -14.53 -3.38
C PRO A 375 -17.68 -14.17 -4.68
N ASP A 376 -18.76 -13.36 -4.65
CA ASP A 376 -19.49 -12.92 -5.84
C ASP A 376 -18.81 -11.78 -6.63
N SER A 377 -17.66 -11.27 -6.18
CA SER A 377 -16.93 -10.13 -6.76
C SER A 377 -17.74 -8.81 -6.82
N ARG A 378 -18.92 -8.74 -6.20
CA ARG A 378 -19.84 -7.59 -6.24
C ARG A 378 -19.96 -6.87 -4.91
N ARG A 379 -19.45 -7.44 -3.85
CA ARG A 379 -19.47 -6.89 -2.49
C ARG A 379 -18.07 -6.95 -1.89
N ALA A 380 -17.76 -5.94 -1.08
CA ALA A 380 -16.53 -5.95 -0.31
C ALA A 380 -16.75 -5.26 1.04
N THR A 381 -15.88 -5.55 2.01
CA THR A 381 -15.96 -5.02 3.37
C THR A 381 -14.62 -4.43 3.83
N TRP A 382 -14.70 -3.47 4.75
CA TRP A 382 -13.56 -2.92 5.47
C TRP A 382 -13.99 -2.36 6.83
N ILE A 383 -13.00 -2.01 7.64
CA ILE A 383 -13.21 -1.32 8.92
C ILE A 383 -12.87 0.15 8.77
N GLU A 384 -13.66 1.01 9.40
CA GLU A 384 -13.34 2.41 9.65
C GLU A 384 -13.30 2.69 11.14
N GLY A 385 -12.36 3.54 11.56
CA GLY A 385 -12.28 4.09 12.91
C GLY A 385 -12.64 5.56 12.92
N LEU A 386 -13.33 6.01 13.97
CA LEU A 386 -13.57 7.41 14.20
C LEU A 386 -12.27 8.05 14.71
N ARG A 387 -11.78 9.08 14.02
CA ARG A 387 -10.52 9.75 14.38
C ARG A 387 -10.54 10.26 15.82
N GLY A 388 -9.46 9.99 16.56
CA GLY A 388 -9.34 10.37 17.97
C GLY A 388 -10.24 9.57 18.92
N SER A 389 -10.80 8.43 18.48
CA SER A 389 -11.69 7.58 19.26
C SER A 389 -11.33 6.10 19.06
N GLU A 390 -11.74 5.26 20.00
CA GLU A 390 -11.69 3.80 19.88
C GLU A 390 -12.88 3.23 19.08
N THR A 391 -13.82 4.09 18.67
CA THR A 391 -15.03 3.66 17.95
C THR A 391 -14.69 3.21 16.54
N LYS A 392 -15.16 2.03 16.19
CA LYS A 392 -14.99 1.42 14.86
C LYS A 392 -16.33 0.96 14.30
N ARG A 393 -16.41 0.87 12.98
CA ARG A 393 -17.57 0.36 12.26
C ARG A 393 -17.16 -0.53 11.10
N VAL A 394 -18.04 -1.45 10.73
CA VAL A 394 -17.90 -2.29 9.54
C VAL A 394 -18.66 -1.65 8.40
N GLN A 395 -17.99 -1.44 7.28
CA GLN A 395 -18.57 -0.94 6.04
C GLN A 395 -18.66 -2.06 5.01
N ILE A 396 -19.74 -2.05 4.23
CA ILE A 396 -19.91 -2.92 3.07
C ILE A 396 -20.21 -2.05 1.85
N VAL A 397 -19.47 -2.26 0.78
CA VAL A 397 -19.81 -1.76 -0.54
C VAL A 397 -20.51 -2.83 -1.34
N THR A 398 -21.55 -2.44 -2.07
CA THR A 398 -22.23 -3.26 -3.09
C THR A 398 -22.12 -2.55 -4.43
N LEU A 399 -21.90 -3.32 -5.49
CA LEU A 399 -21.73 -2.86 -6.87
C LEU A 399 -22.91 -3.37 -7.73
N PRO A 400 -24.10 -2.76 -7.66
CA PRO A 400 -25.32 -3.29 -8.30
C PRO A 400 -25.19 -3.40 -9.82
N GLY A 401 -24.48 -2.45 -10.45
CA GLY A 401 -24.25 -2.40 -11.90
C GLY A 401 -23.12 -3.28 -12.41
N TYR A 402 -22.30 -3.85 -11.51
CA TYR A 402 -21.17 -4.65 -11.91
C TYR A 402 -21.58 -6.06 -12.38
N LYS A 403 -21.16 -6.42 -13.59
CA LYS A 403 -21.30 -7.77 -14.13
C LYS A 403 -20.00 -8.54 -13.85
N ALA A 404 -19.97 -9.22 -12.71
CA ALA A 404 -18.84 -10.03 -12.31
C ALA A 404 -18.58 -11.16 -13.30
N GLY A 405 -17.30 -11.43 -13.56
CA GLY A 405 -16.84 -12.64 -14.22
C GLY A 405 -16.86 -13.86 -13.28
N PRO A 406 -16.53 -15.05 -13.77
CA PRO A 406 -16.26 -16.17 -12.90
C PRO A 406 -15.03 -15.88 -12.01
N ALA A 407 -15.05 -16.38 -10.78
CA ALA A 407 -13.86 -16.34 -9.94
C ALA A 407 -12.69 -17.06 -10.64
N VAL A 408 -11.48 -16.51 -10.47
CA VAL A 408 -10.29 -17.15 -11.03
C VAL A 408 -10.07 -18.48 -10.33
N ALA A 409 -9.99 -19.55 -11.12
CA ALA A 409 -9.83 -20.89 -10.58
C ALA A 409 -8.47 -21.06 -9.87
N PRO A 410 -8.43 -21.75 -8.72
CA PRO A 410 -7.18 -22.10 -8.07
C PRO A 410 -6.22 -22.86 -8.99
N ARG A 411 -4.95 -22.51 -8.92
CA ARG A 411 -3.84 -23.17 -9.61
C ARG A 411 -2.86 -23.71 -8.58
N ALA A 412 -2.05 -24.67 -8.97
CA ALA A 412 -0.96 -25.13 -8.13
C ALA A 412 0.05 -23.98 -7.91
N VAL A 413 0.35 -23.69 -6.66
CA VAL A 413 1.45 -22.80 -6.30
C VAL A 413 2.75 -23.59 -6.51
N PRO A 414 3.80 -22.99 -7.12
CA PRO A 414 5.07 -23.67 -7.27
C PRO A 414 5.72 -24.00 -5.91
N ASP A 415 6.07 -25.26 -5.69
CA ASP A 415 6.74 -25.72 -4.46
C ASP A 415 8.19 -25.22 -4.36
N ASN A 416 8.81 -24.91 -5.48
CA ASN A 416 10.18 -24.42 -5.54
C ASN A 416 10.30 -23.33 -6.61
N LEU A 417 10.80 -22.18 -6.19
CA LEU A 417 10.96 -21.01 -7.05
C LEU A 417 12.43 -20.91 -7.46
N SER A 418 12.70 -20.92 -8.77
CA SER A 418 14.07 -20.96 -9.30
C SER A 418 14.94 -19.77 -8.89
N TYR A 419 14.32 -18.65 -8.53
CA TYR A 419 14.99 -17.42 -8.04
C TYR A 419 14.91 -17.28 -6.51
N GLY A 420 14.19 -18.18 -5.83
CA GLY A 420 14.06 -18.18 -4.38
C GLY A 420 15.30 -18.72 -3.70
N ASP A 421 15.67 -18.12 -2.58
CA ASP A 421 16.79 -18.56 -1.76
C ASP A 421 16.28 -19.44 -0.62
N SER A 422 16.67 -20.70 -0.62
CA SER A 422 16.34 -21.67 0.45
C SER A 422 17.31 -21.62 1.62
N ASP A 423 18.44 -20.90 1.49
CA ASP A 423 19.38 -20.68 2.59
C ASP A 423 18.89 -19.55 3.51
N LEU A 424 18.13 -19.92 4.51
CA LEU A 424 17.59 -18.97 5.49
C LEU A 424 18.67 -18.32 6.37
N SER A 425 19.92 -18.79 6.33
CA SER A 425 21.03 -18.15 7.07
C SER A 425 21.36 -16.76 6.51
N THR A 426 20.89 -16.44 5.32
CA THR A 426 21.00 -15.10 4.72
C THR A 426 20.17 -14.04 5.46
N LEU A 427 19.08 -14.39 6.16
CA LEU A 427 18.24 -13.44 6.90
C LEU A 427 19.01 -12.71 8.02
N PRO A 428 19.70 -13.40 8.96
CA PRO A 428 20.56 -12.75 9.93
C PRO A 428 21.67 -11.91 9.30
N ALA A 429 22.27 -12.41 8.20
CA ALA A 429 23.29 -11.68 7.47
C ALA A 429 22.74 -10.38 6.86
N LEU A 430 21.53 -10.38 6.32
CA LEU A 430 20.87 -9.16 5.83
C LEU A 430 20.60 -8.16 6.94
N ALA A 431 20.18 -8.62 8.13
CA ALA A 431 19.97 -7.76 9.30
C ALA A 431 21.26 -7.13 9.82
N GLY A 432 22.39 -7.83 9.72
CA GLY A 432 23.70 -7.38 10.16
C GLY A 432 24.52 -6.62 9.11
N LYS A 433 24.12 -6.62 7.84
CA LYS A 433 24.87 -5.92 6.77
C LYS A 433 24.98 -4.43 7.05
N SER A 434 26.18 -3.90 6.83
CA SER A 434 26.39 -2.46 6.76
C SER A 434 25.49 -1.87 5.67
N GLN A 435 24.83 -0.78 6.01
CA GLN A 435 24.02 -0.03 5.05
C GLN A 435 24.85 0.89 4.15
N ASN A 436 26.20 0.85 4.27
CA ASN A 436 27.07 1.66 3.43
C ASN A 436 27.16 1.05 2.03
N ILE A 437 26.62 1.79 1.07
CA ILE A 437 26.59 1.44 -0.35
C ILE A 437 27.14 2.64 -1.13
N ASP A 438 28.03 2.39 -2.09
CA ASP A 438 28.50 3.39 -3.06
C ASP A 438 28.66 2.67 -4.40
N VAL A 439 27.66 2.83 -5.28
CA VAL A 439 27.53 2.05 -6.52
C VAL A 439 27.00 2.91 -7.66
N LYS A 440 27.22 2.44 -8.90
CA LYS A 440 26.67 3.06 -10.11
C LYS A 440 25.59 2.18 -10.72
N VAL A 441 24.48 2.80 -11.07
CA VAL A 441 23.43 2.21 -11.92
C VAL A 441 23.54 2.84 -13.29
N TYR A 442 23.96 2.09 -14.28
CA TYR A 442 24.11 2.60 -15.64
C TYR A 442 22.77 2.65 -16.37
N GLY A 443 22.54 3.73 -17.10
CA GLY A 443 21.41 3.84 -18.02
C GLY A 443 21.65 2.99 -19.27
N ARG A 444 20.60 2.30 -19.72
CA ARG A 444 20.71 1.45 -20.93
C ARG A 444 21.07 2.22 -22.20
N ARG A 445 20.93 3.54 -22.23
CA ARG A 445 21.25 4.40 -23.38
C ARG A 445 22.34 5.42 -23.08
N SER A 446 22.33 6.01 -21.90
CA SER A 446 23.37 6.97 -21.51
C SER A 446 23.44 7.18 -20.02
N GLY A 447 24.59 7.67 -19.56
CA GLY A 447 24.81 8.16 -18.23
C GLY A 447 24.70 7.11 -17.12
N HIS A 448 24.65 7.57 -15.89
CA HIS A 448 24.52 6.70 -14.72
C HIS A 448 23.90 7.47 -13.53
N ILE A 449 23.45 6.70 -12.54
CA ILE A 449 23.09 7.21 -11.23
C ILE A 449 24.19 6.76 -10.27
N GLN A 450 24.89 7.70 -9.62
CA GLN A 450 25.71 7.38 -8.47
C GLN A 450 24.78 7.28 -7.26
N TYR A 451 24.67 6.09 -6.70
CA TYR A 451 23.87 5.83 -5.51
C TYR A 451 24.78 5.62 -4.30
N ARG A 452 24.60 6.43 -3.27
CA ARG A 452 25.31 6.32 -2.00
C ARG A 452 24.31 6.16 -0.87
N ARG A 453 24.59 5.24 0.02
CA ARG A 453 23.81 5.02 1.23
C ARG A 453 24.73 4.81 2.42
N THR A 454 24.43 5.46 3.51
CA THR A 454 25.03 5.25 4.84
C THR A 454 23.93 4.89 5.82
N SER A 455 24.26 4.65 7.09
CA SER A 455 23.26 4.35 8.14
C SER A 455 22.24 5.48 8.36
N GLY A 456 22.53 6.70 7.94
CA GLY A 456 21.67 7.86 8.18
C GLY A 456 21.35 8.69 6.93
N ALA A 457 21.91 8.37 5.76
CA ALA A 457 21.73 9.18 4.57
C ALA A 457 21.69 8.36 3.29
N ILE A 458 20.90 8.83 2.32
CA ILE A 458 20.83 8.32 0.96
C ILE A 458 21.05 9.50 0.04
N GLU A 459 21.96 9.35 -0.93
CA GLU A 459 22.22 10.32 -1.99
C GLU A 459 22.13 9.64 -3.35
N LYS A 460 21.44 10.28 -4.29
CA LYS A 460 21.39 9.90 -5.70
C LYS A 460 21.86 11.07 -6.54
N ILE A 461 22.88 10.86 -7.38
CA ILE A 461 23.39 11.85 -8.32
C ILE A 461 23.10 11.31 -9.73
N TYR A 462 22.27 12.01 -10.47
CA TYR A 462 21.89 11.69 -11.84
C TYR A 462 22.86 12.37 -12.80
N VAL A 463 23.66 11.59 -13.50
CA VAL A 463 24.62 12.07 -14.51
C VAL A 463 24.13 11.69 -15.89
N ASP A 464 23.27 12.52 -16.48
CA ASP A 464 22.65 12.38 -17.80
C ASP A 464 22.11 10.96 -18.05
N PHE A 465 21.47 10.42 -17.02
CA PHE A 465 20.93 9.06 -17.02
C PHE A 465 19.73 8.93 -17.96
N SER A 466 19.77 7.94 -18.85
CA SER A 466 18.67 7.61 -19.73
C SER A 466 18.61 6.12 -20.06
N ASP A 467 17.41 5.54 -19.92
CA ASP A 467 17.12 4.16 -20.33
C ASP A 467 16.54 4.08 -21.75
N ASP A 468 15.86 5.11 -22.22
CA ASP A 468 15.12 5.13 -23.48
C ASP A 468 15.73 6.02 -24.56
N GLY A 469 16.78 6.78 -24.21
CA GLY A 469 17.43 7.76 -25.08
C GLY A 469 16.59 9.01 -25.37
N LYS A 470 15.43 9.14 -24.75
CA LYS A 470 14.49 10.27 -24.95
C LYS A 470 14.34 11.12 -23.72
N GLN A 471 14.21 10.50 -22.55
CA GLN A 471 14.13 11.17 -21.25
C GLN A 471 15.49 11.10 -20.56
N VAL A 472 16.02 12.24 -20.14
CA VAL A 472 17.34 12.35 -19.52
C VAL A 472 17.21 13.03 -18.16
N TYR A 473 17.70 12.35 -17.13
CA TYR A 473 17.74 12.83 -15.75
C TYR A 473 19.11 13.40 -15.42
N SER A 474 19.13 14.61 -14.83
CA SER A 474 20.33 15.27 -14.32
C SER A 474 20.02 15.92 -12.98
N GLY A 475 21.03 16.03 -12.11
CA GLY A 475 20.89 16.64 -10.80
C GLY A 475 21.08 15.67 -9.65
N ARG A 476 20.56 16.00 -8.47
CA ARG A 476 20.76 15.20 -7.26
C ARG A 476 19.59 15.27 -6.30
N GLU A 477 19.47 14.24 -5.47
CA GLU A 477 18.61 14.23 -4.30
C GLU A 477 19.32 13.58 -3.11
N THR A 478 19.01 14.06 -1.91
CA THR A 478 19.58 13.57 -0.67
C THR A 478 18.49 13.44 0.39
N THR A 479 18.45 12.30 1.06
CA THR A 479 17.58 12.05 2.21
C THR A 479 18.45 11.79 3.43
N GLN A 480 18.24 12.52 4.52
CA GLN A 480 18.87 12.26 5.81
C GLN A 480 17.81 11.76 6.78
N ILE A 481 18.05 10.61 7.38
CA ILE A 481 17.09 9.93 8.25
C ILE A 481 17.55 9.97 9.69
N ASN A 482 16.68 10.48 10.56
CA ASN A 482 16.80 10.38 12.00
C ASN A 482 15.47 9.89 12.58
N MET A 483 15.41 8.63 13.01
CA MET A 483 14.18 8.01 13.49
C MET A 483 13.59 8.73 14.71
N ARG A 484 14.42 9.32 15.58
CA ARG A 484 14.01 9.96 16.83
C ARG A 484 14.00 11.48 16.78
N GLY A 485 14.52 12.08 15.72
CA GLY A 485 14.64 13.52 15.54
C GLY A 485 14.13 13.98 14.17
N GLN A 486 14.62 15.13 13.75
CA GLN A 486 14.32 15.67 12.43
C GLN A 486 15.12 14.95 11.36
N SER A 487 14.41 14.61 10.28
CA SER A 487 14.95 14.12 9.03
C SER A 487 14.86 15.22 7.97
N SER A 488 15.61 15.10 6.89
CA SER A 488 15.54 16.07 5.80
C SER A 488 15.54 15.38 4.43
N TYR A 489 14.93 16.05 3.48
CA TYR A 489 14.96 15.70 2.06
C TYR A 489 15.26 16.94 1.23
N GLN A 490 16.22 16.81 0.32
CA GLN A 490 16.57 17.84 -0.63
C GLN A 490 16.62 17.25 -2.03
N ALA A 491 16.07 17.95 -3.01
CA ALA A 491 16.12 17.58 -4.41
C ALA A 491 16.33 18.79 -5.30
N ASP A 492 17.26 18.68 -6.25
CA ASP A 492 17.39 19.55 -7.42
C ASP A 492 17.63 18.64 -8.63
N ILE A 493 16.51 18.20 -9.24
CA ILE A 493 16.49 17.22 -10.32
C ILE A 493 15.80 17.85 -11.51
N ARG A 494 16.37 17.66 -12.68
CA ARG A 494 15.79 18.03 -13.96
C ARG A 494 15.62 16.80 -14.84
N LEU A 495 14.44 16.65 -15.40
CA LEU A 495 14.11 15.68 -16.43
C LEU A 495 13.86 16.42 -17.73
N THR A 496 14.59 16.09 -18.79
CA THR A 496 14.39 16.61 -20.13
C THR A 496 13.81 15.54 -21.05
N GLY A 497 13.18 15.97 -22.14
CA GLY A 497 12.59 15.06 -23.12
C GLY A 497 11.10 15.28 -23.33
N PRO A 498 10.35 14.28 -23.86
CA PRO A 498 8.96 14.44 -24.27
C PRO A 498 7.99 14.79 -23.11
N ARG A 499 8.30 14.36 -21.90
CA ARG A 499 7.57 14.73 -20.67
C ARG A 499 8.55 15.34 -19.66
N PRO A 500 8.84 16.62 -19.78
CA PRO A 500 9.82 17.26 -18.91
C PRO A 500 9.33 17.38 -17.47
N GLY A 501 10.29 17.45 -16.55
CA GLY A 501 10.01 17.64 -15.13
C GLY A 501 11.12 18.40 -14.42
N ILE A 502 10.76 19.01 -13.32
CA ILE A 502 11.69 19.70 -12.42
C ILE A 502 11.26 19.39 -10.99
N MET A 503 12.22 19.06 -10.14
CA MET A 503 11.98 18.93 -8.71
C MET A 503 13.00 19.78 -7.96
N LYS A 504 12.52 20.81 -7.26
CA LYS A 504 13.33 21.68 -6.38
C LYS A 504 12.68 21.70 -5.02
N LEU A 505 13.14 20.80 -4.14
CA LEU A 505 12.55 20.60 -2.81
C LEU A 505 13.61 20.72 -1.74
N GLN A 506 13.23 21.36 -0.66
CA GLN A 506 13.90 21.30 0.64
C GLN A 506 12.80 21.02 1.67
N MET A 507 12.90 19.91 2.38
CA MET A 507 11.94 19.51 3.40
C MET A 507 12.65 19.07 4.67
N THR A 508 12.08 19.47 5.80
CA THR A 508 12.45 18.99 7.14
C THR A 508 11.21 18.36 7.75
N PHE A 509 11.34 17.17 8.29
CA PHE A 509 10.20 16.41 8.78
C PHE A 509 10.61 15.42 9.89
N GLY A 510 9.64 14.93 10.64
CA GLY A 510 9.88 13.92 11.67
C GLY A 510 9.14 14.20 12.97
N PRO A 511 9.48 13.44 14.04
CA PRO A 511 10.26 12.20 14.02
C PRO A 511 9.52 11.07 13.28
N LEU A 512 10.27 10.10 12.73
CA LEU A 512 9.71 8.95 12.02
C LEU A 512 9.38 7.78 12.96
N GLY A 513 10.03 7.72 14.10
CA GLY A 513 9.76 6.75 15.17
C GLY A 513 9.18 7.45 16.40
N GLY A 514 8.19 6.82 17.05
CA GLY A 514 7.59 7.34 18.27
C GLY A 514 6.05 7.38 18.21
N PRO A 515 5.40 7.82 19.29
CA PRO A 515 3.94 7.77 19.42
C PRO A 515 3.22 8.86 18.59
N LYS A 516 3.93 9.91 18.18
CA LYS A 516 3.35 10.99 17.38
C LYS A 516 3.64 10.77 15.90
N PRO A 517 2.66 11.03 15.00
CA PRO A 517 2.90 10.96 13.56
C PRO A 517 3.94 12.00 13.13
N ALA A 518 4.71 11.68 12.09
CA ALA A 518 5.66 12.62 11.51
C ALA A 518 4.96 13.92 11.10
N ALA A 519 5.62 15.05 11.30
CA ALA A 519 5.17 16.38 10.87
C ALA A 519 6.19 17.00 9.91
N ILE A 520 5.73 17.89 9.04
CA ILE A 520 6.59 18.72 8.21
C ILE A 520 6.84 20.02 8.97
N ASP A 521 8.08 20.46 8.99
CA ASP A 521 8.49 21.70 9.65
C ASP A 521 8.40 22.88 8.68
N PHE A 522 7.47 23.79 8.93
CA PHE A 522 7.28 25.04 8.21
C PHE A 522 7.77 26.27 8.99
N THR A 523 8.42 26.08 10.15
CA THR A 523 8.94 27.22 10.93
C THR A 523 9.99 28.01 10.14
N PRO A 524 10.05 29.35 10.32
CA PRO A 524 11.05 30.16 9.63
C PRO A 524 12.47 29.85 10.10
N GLN A 525 13.41 29.85 9.18
CA GLN A 525 14.85 29.83 9.44
C GLN A 525 15.35 31.27 9.74
N ALA A 526 16.64 31.41 10.06
CA ALA A 526 17.28 32.70 10.35
C ALA A 526 17.20 33.71 9.17
N ASP A 527 17.08 33.22 7.94
CA ASP A 527 16.90 34.01 6.73
C ASP A 527 15.41 34.36 6.43
N GLY A 528 14.50 33.98 7.32
CA GLY A 528 13.06 34.18 7.19
C GLY A 528 12.35 33.17 6.27
N GLN A 529 13.09 32.28 5.59
CA GLN A 529 12.48 31.25 4.75
C GLN A 529 12.04 30.05 5.58
N PRO A 530 10.93 29.35 5.23
CA PRO A 530 10.52 28.15 5.97
C PRO A 530 11.53 27.01 5.76
N HIS A 531 11.62 26.13 6.78
CA HIS A 531 12.44 24.92 6.71
C HIS A 531 12.00 23.98 5.58
N SER A 532 10.70 23.95 5.28
CA SER A 532 10.18 23.16 4.17
C SER A 532 9.60 24.09 3.10
N ARG A 533 10.11 23.96 1.86
CA ARG A 533 9.73 24.80 0.73
C ARG A 533 10.07 24.11 -0.59
N GLY A 534 9.55 24.67 -1.68
CA GLY A 534 9.87 24.22 -3.02
C GLY A 534 8.69 23.59 -3.75
N PHE A 535 8.98 23.00 -4.90
CA PHE A 535 7.98 22.47 -5.80
C PHE A 535 8.48 21.27 -6.61
N ALA A 536 7.54 20.49 -7.11
CA ALA A 536 7.75 19.50 -8.15
C ALA A 536 6.83 19.79 -9.32
N GLU A 537 7.32 19.58 -10.54
CA GLU A 537 6.59 19.77 -11.78
C GLU A 537 6.87 18.59 -12.72
N TYR A 538 5.82 18.03 -13.32
CA TYR A 538 5.95 16.94 -14.28
C TYR A 538 4.71 16.84 -15.15
N GLY A 539 4.90 16.72 -16.49
CA GLY A 539 3.80 16.54 -17.42
C GLY A 539 2.75 17.66 -17.40
N GLY A 540 3.15 18.89 -17.07
CA GLY A 540 2.26 20.06 -16.97
C GLY A 540 1.58 20.22 -15.61
N GLN A 541 1.73 19.29 -14.69
CA GLN A 541 1.24 19.40 -13.31
C GLN A 541 2.34 19.97 -12.41
N ARG A 542 1.97 20.90 -11.52
CA ARG A 542 2.87 21.49 -10.52
C ARG A 542 2.27 21.36 -9.12
N LEU A 543 3.07 20.89 -8.18
CA LEU A 543 2.74 20.83 -6.76
C LEU A 543 3.77 21.61 -5.95
N SER A 544 3.32 22.35 -4.93
CA SER A 544 4.17 23.08 -3.97
C SER A 544 4.13 22.39 -2.61
N VAL A 545 5.22 22.46 -1.86
CA VAL A 545 5.31 21.98 -0.48
C VAL A 545 4.32 22.70 0.44
N ASP A 546 4.04 23.98 0.17
CA ASP A 546 3.12 24.81 0.96
C ASP A 546 1.70 24.22 1.06
N ARG A 547 1.30 23.39 0.09
CA ARG A 547 0.01 22.70 0.13
C ARG A 547 -0.11 21.68 1.27
N LEU A 548 1.02 21.28 1.86
CA LEU A 548 1.09 20.37 3.00
C LEU A 548 1.19 21.10 4.34
N ALA A 549 1.18 22.45 4.32
CA ALA A 549 1.11 23.25 5.54
C ALA A 549 -0.23 23.01 6.27
N PRO A 550 -0.21 23.07 7.62
CA PRO A 550 -1.42 22.90 8.44
C PRO A 550 -2.53 23.89 8.11
#